data_a6c7daabd8fd6468a5fea09700437608
#
_entry.id   a6c7daabd8fd6468a5fea09700437608
#
_cell.length_a   1.000
_cell.length_b   1.000
_cell.length_c   1.000
_cell.angle_alpha   90.00
_cell.angle_beta   90.00
_cell.angle_gamma   90.00
#
_symmetry.space_group_name_H-M   'P 1'
#
loop_
_entity.id
_entity.type
_entity.pdbx_description
1 polymer ?
#
loop_
_entity_poly.entity_id
_entity_poly.type
_entity_poly.pdbx_seq_one_letter_code
_entity_poly.pdbx_strand_id
1 'polypeptide(L)'
;IGFLTKIIKFLAVTRMPFTSASLFPVLCVGSYYSALGNNLFSISSFILCIFGILLLHLGANVYNDYFDVKDGTDEANTEYFNSGGLPNLLKKFSAQISGGSRAIELGLINLNQTKILANLFIFCSFIFGLFIFYNSYLITGSFNNVIGALSIGFIGLLLGYFYTARPIRLSSRNGLGELSIFLAFGPLLTLGTA
;
A
#
# COMPACT_ATOMS: atom_id res chain seq x y z
N ILE A 1 -26.82 -0.45 10.91
CA ILE A 1 -25.41 -0.01 10.96
C ILE A 1 -25.32 1.23 10.09
N GLY A 2 -25.10 2.42 10.71
CA GLY A 2 -25.09 3.70 10.02
C GLY A 2 -23.95 3.80 8.98
N PHE A 3 -24.11 4.71 8.01
CA PHE A 3 -23.11 4.99 6.97
C PHE A 3 -21.72 5.31 7.57
N LEU A 4 -21.69 6.09 8.65
CA LEU A 4 -20.46 6.45 9.35
C LEU A 4 -19.71 5.20 9.88
N THR A 5 -20.41 4.23 10.43
CA THR A 5 -19.79 2.98 10.91
C THR A 5 -19.15 2.18 9.78
N LYS A 6 -19.74 2.19 8.57
CA LYS A 6 -19.14 1.54 7.40
C LYS A 6 -17.85 2.23 6.97
N ILE A 7 -17.82 3.57 6.99
CA ILE A 7 -16.62 4.36 6.67
C ILE A 7 -15.51 4.06 7.68
N ILE A 8 -15.80 4.16 8.97
CA ILE A 8 -14.80 3.89 10.03
C ILE A 8 -14.26 2.46 9.89
N LYS A 9 -15.13 1.49 9.63
CA LYS A 9 -14.72 0.11 9.38
C LYS A 9 -13.80 0.00 8.16
N PHE A 10 -14.12 0.64 7.05
CA PHE A 10 -13.28 0.65 5.86
C PHE A 10 -11.91 1.27 6.13
N LEU A 11 -11.87 2.44 6.77
CA LEU A 11 -10.62 3.12 7.13
C LEU A 11 -9.74 2.25 8.04
N ALA A 12 -10.34 1.55 9.00
CA ALA A 12 -9.64 0.65 9.91
C ALA A 12 -9.07 -0.57 9.18
N VAL A 13 -9.90 -1.28 8.39
CA VAL A 13 -9.50 -2.49 7.65
C VAL A 13 -8.39 -2.20 6.64
N THR A 14 -8.44 -1.06 5.97
CA THR A 14 -7.47 -0.70 4.92
C THR A 14 -6.25 0.04 5.45
N ARG A 15 -6.27 0.46 6.72
CA ARG A 15 -5.23 1.33 7.31
C ARG A 15 -5.01 2.60 6.48
N MET A 16 -6.08 3.14 5.94
CA MET A 16 -6.04 4.25 4.97
C MET A 16 -5.22 5.47 5.41
N PRO A 17 -5.19 5.89 6.68
CA PRO A 17 -4.34 7.01 7.10
C PRO A 17 -2.85 6.84 6.80
N PHE A 18 -2.34 5.60 6.74
CA PHE A 18 -0.94 5.30 6.42
C PHE A 18 -0.59 5.52 4.95
N THR A 19 -1.58 5.61 4.07
CA THR A 19 -1.35 5.87 2.64
C THR A 19 -0.73 7.25 2.38
N SER A 20 -0.76 8.15 3.35
CA SER A 20 -0.04 9.43 3.28
C SER A 20 1.46 9.23 3.00
N ALA A 21 2.07 8.17 3.53
CA ALA A 21 3.49 7.84 3.29
C ALA A 21 3.81 7.60 1.81
N SER A 22 2.86 7.11 1.02
CA SER A 22 3.03 6.93 -0.43
C SER A 22 2.49 8.11 -1.24
N LEU A 23 1.41 8.74 -0.80
CA LEU A 23 0.78 9.82 -1.55
C LEU A 23 1.60 11.11 -1.53
N PHE A 24 2.21 11.48 -0.40
CA PHE A 24 3.02 12.70 -0.34
C PHE A 24 4.21 12.70 -1.31
N PRO A 25 5.05 11.67 -1.41
CA PRO A 25 6.10 11.63 -2.43
C PRO A 25 5.56 11.76 -3.85
N VAL A 26 4.47 11.07 -4.18
CA VAL A 26 3.82 11.16 -5.51
C VAL A 26 3.35 12.58 -5.79
N LEU A 27 2.67 13.22 -4.84
CA LEU A 27 2.21 14.59 -4.97
C LEU A 27 3.37 15.57 -5.13
N CYS A 28 4.46 15.41 -4.36
CA CYS A 28 5.65 16.25 -4.48
C CYS A 28 6.29 16.13 -5.86
N VAL A 29 6.51 14.91 -6.35
CA VAL A 29 7.12 14.68 -7.67
C VAL A 29 6.23 15.21 -8.77
N GLY A 30 4.94 14.90 -8.77
CA GLY A 30 4.01 15.39 -9.78
C GLY A 30 3.87 16.90 -9.78
N SER A 31 3.82 17.55 -8.60
CA SER A 31 3.79 19.01 -8.49
C SER A 31 5.07 19.64 -9.02
N TYR A 32 6.23 19.03 -8.75
CA TYR A 32 7.52 19.49 -9.27
C TYR A 32 7.55 19.49 -10.81
N TYR A 33 7.20 18.36 -11.43
CA TYR A 33 7.17 18.26 -12.90
C TYR A 33 6.11 19.17 -13.53
N SER A 34 4.97 19.36 -12.89
CA SER A 34 3.95 20.32 -13.33
C SER A 34 4.47 21.75 -13.30
N ALA A 35 5.22 22.13 -12.25
CA ALA A 35 5.79 23.47 -12.10
C ALA A 35 6.93 23.77 -13.09
N LEU A 36 7.66 22.75 -13.54
CA LEU A 36 8.69 22.90 -14.58
C LEU A 36 8.12 23.23 -15.96
N GLY A 37 6.80 23.11 -16.16
CA GLY A 37 6.16 23.36 -17.45
C GLY A 37 6.61 22.38 -18.53
N ASN A 38 7.02 21.17 -18.17
CA ASN A 38 7.50 20.18 -19.12
C ASN A 38 6.34 19.67 -20.00
N ASN A 39 6.52 19.74 -21.32
CA ASN A 39 5.54 19.27 -22.31
C ASN A 39 5.23 17.76 -22.20
N LEU A 40 6.06 17.00 -21.51
CA LEU A 40 5.85 15.57 -21.25
C LEU A 40 5.00 15.32 -19.98
N PHE A 41 4.75 16.33 -19.15
CA PHE A 41 3.88 16.19 -17.98
C PHE A 41 2.43 15.99 -18.42
N SER A 42 1.84 14.88 -17.99
CA SER A 42 0.45 14.55 -18.28
C SER A 42 -0.36 14.52 -16.98
N ILE A 43 -1.30 15.43 -16.83
CA ILE A 43 -2.22 15.46 -15.68
C ILE A 43 -3.03 14.17 -15.57
N SER A 44 -3.42 13.57 -16.70
CA SER A 44 -4.15 12.30 -16.71
C SER A 44 -3.30 11.14 -16.16
N SER A 45 -2.05 11.03 -16.61
CA SER A 45 -1.11 10.03 -16.08
C SER A 45 -0.82 10.26 -14.59
N PHE A 46 -0.71 11.52 -14.18
CA PHE A 46 -0.50 11.86 -12.77
C PHE A 46 -1.69 11.44 -11.88
N ILE A 47 -2.92 11.72 -12.32
CA ILE A 47 -4.12 11.29 -11.60
C ILE A 47 -4.20 9.75 -11.53
N LEU A 48 -3.92 9.05 -12.63
CA LEU A 48 -3.88 7.59 -12.65
C LEU A 48 -2.80 7.04 -11.71
N CYS A 49 -1.64 7.70 -11.64
CA CYS A 49 -0.56 7.34 -10.71
C CYS A 49 -1.01 7.46 -9.25
N ILE A 50 -1.67 8.57 -8.86
CA ILE A 50 -2.21 8.75 -7.50
C ILE A 50 -3.14 7.61 -7.12
N PHE A 51 -4.12 7.28 -7.98
CA PHE A 51 -5.07 6.21 -7.70
C PHE A 51 -4.42 4.82 -7.73
N GLY A 52 -3.53 4.57 -8.70
CA GLY A 52 -2.80 3.31 -8.79
C GLY A 52 -1.95 3.02 -7.55
N ILE A 53 -1.20 4.00 -7.09
CA ILE A 53 -0.36 3.91 -5.88
C ILE A 53 -1.23 3.78 -4.61
N LEU A 54 -2.32 4.54 -4.52
CA LEU A 54 -3.25 4.41 -3.40
C LEU A 54 -3.79 2.98 -3.28
N LEU A 55 -4.29 2.42 -4.39
CA LEU A 55 -4.83 1.06 -4.41
C LEU A 55 -3.75 0.02 -4.12
N LEU A 56 -2.53 0.20 -4.64
CA LEU A 56 -1.41 -0.70 -4.34
C LEU A 56 -1.09 -0.70 -2.84
N HIS A 57 -1.02 0.47 -2.22
CA HIS A 57 -0.76 0.59 -0.78
C HIS A 57 -1.87 -0.03 0.07
N LEU A 58 -3.14 0.26 -0.25
CA LEU A 58 -4.28 -0.36 0.42
C LEU A 58 -4.24 -1.89 0.28
N GLY A 59 -3.94 -2.40 -0.91
CA GLY A 59 -3.80 -3.82 -1.18
C GLY A 59 -2.69 -4.46 -0.35
N ALA A 60 -1.53 -3.82 -0.29
CA ALA A 60 -0.39 -4.29 0.52
C ALA A 60 -0.74 -4.34 2.02
N ASN A 61 -1.41 -3.30 2.54
CA ASN A 61 -1.86 -3.27 3.94
C ASN A 61 -2.83 -4.42 4.27
N VAL A 62 -3.82 -4.64 3.39
CA VAL A 62 -4.81 -5.70 3.59
C VAL A 62 -4.19 -7.10 3.43
N TYR A 63 -3.22 -7.26 2.51
CA TYR A 63 -2.45 -8.50 2.40
C TYR A 63 -1.59 -8.76 3.63
N ASN A 64 -1.00 -7.71 4.20
CA ASN A 64 -0.23 -7.82 5.43
C ASN A 64 -1.07 -8.46 6.54
N ASP A 65 -2.25 -7.88 6.81
CA ASP A 65 -3.16 -8.43 7.81
C ASP A 65 -3.61 -9.87 7.51
N TYR A 66 -3.85 -10.19 6.22
CA TYR A 66 -4.20 -11.56 5.82
C TYR A 66 -3.10 -12.57 6.14
N PHE A 67 -1.83 -12.25 5.80
CA PHE A 67 -0.73 -13.17 6.02
C PHE A 67 -0.34 -13.26 7.51
N ASP A 68 -0.43 -12.15 8.25
CA ASP A 68 -0.12 -12.14 9.67
C ASP A 68 -1.08 -13.05 10.46
N VAL A 69 -2.37 -13.01 10.17
CA VAL A 69 -3.35 -13.93 10.78
C VAL A 69 -3.15 -15.37 10.30
N LYS A 70 -2.95 -15.56 8.99
CA LYS A 70 -2.74 -16.91 8.42
C LYS A 70 -1.51 -17.62 8.98
N ASP A 71 -0.45 -16.87 9.28
CA ASP A 71 0.81 -17.39 9.79
C ASP A 71 0.88 -17.42 11.32
N GLY A 72 -0.17 -16.95 12.02
CA GLY A 72 -0.25 -16.93 13.49
C GLY A 72 0.67 -15.90 14.15
N THR A 73 1.14 -14.89 13.41
CA THR A 73 2.08 -13.88 13.93
C THR A 73 1.40 -12.97 14.94
N ASP A 74 0.11 -12.72 14.78
CA ASP A 74 -0.67 -11.84 15.66
C ASP A 74 -0.98 -12.49 17.01
N GLU A 75 -1.03 -13.82 17.12
CA GLU A 75 -1.22 -14.53 18.38
C GLU A 75 -0.05 -14.30 19.35
N ALA A 76 1.18 -14.23 18.84
CA ALA A 76 2.37 -13.97 19.65
C ALA A 76 2.42 -12.53 20.21
N ASN A 77 1.73 -11.59 19.58
CA ASN A 77 1.69 -10.18 20.00
C ASN A 77 0.58 -9.87 21.01
N THR A 78 -0.36 -10.80 21.28
CA THR A 78 -1.46 -10.58 22.24
C THR A 78 -0.98 -10.49 23.68
N GLU A 79 0.11 -11.16 24.05
CA GLU A 79 0.69 -11.10 25.40
C GLU A 79 1.27 -9.70 25.73
N TYR A 80 1.83 -9.02 24.75
CA TYR A 80 2.43 -7.69 24.93
C TYR A 80 1.37 -6.61 25.29
N PHE A 81 0.14 -6.78 24.81
CA PHE A 81 -0.95 -5.81 25.03
C PHE A 81 -1.73 -6.01 26.34
N ASN A 82 -1.62 -7.19 26.95
CA ASN A 82 -2.30 -7.48 28.21
C ASN A 82 -1.60 -6.90 29.44
N SER A 83 -0.36 -6.45 29.31
CA SER A 83 0.49 -6.00 30.42
C SER A 83 0.45 -4.49 30.72
N GLY A 84 -0.22 -3.66 29.95
CA GLY A 84 -0.19 -2.21 30.12
C GLY A 84 -1.51 -1.56 30.55
N GLY A 85 -1.49 -0.77 31.63
CA GLY A 85 -2.63 -0.11 32.29
C GLY A 85 -3.30 1.07 31.54
N LEU A 86 -3.30 1.13 30.21
CA LEU A 86 -3.98 2.18 29.43
C LEU A 86 -5.49 1.90 29.31
N PRO A 87 -6.36 2.95 29.27
CA PRO A 87 -7.80 2.78 29.06
C PRO A 87 -8.11 2.03 27.77
N ASN A 88 -9.12 1.15 27.78
CA ASN A 88 -9.46 0.23 26.69
C ASN A 88 -9.60 0.88 25.29
N LEU A 89 -9.99 2.14 25.21
CA LEU A 89 -10.13 2.89 23.95
C LEU A 89 -8.76 3.27 23.36
N LEU A 90 -7.84 3.75 24.21
CA LEU A 90 -6.47 4.10 23.78
C LEU A 90 -5.66 2.86 23.44
N LYS A 91 -5.90 1.71 24.12
CA LYS A 91 -5.32 0.41 23.77
C LYS A 91 -5.74 -0.03 22.37
N LYS A 92 -7.02 0.12 22.00
CA LYS A 92 -7.51 -0.21 20.66
C LYS A 92 -6.87 0.68 19.58
N PHE A 93 -6.69 1.97 19.85
CA PHE A 93 -6.04 2.90 18.92
C PHE A 93 -4.54 2.64 18.77
N SER A 94 -3.83 2.42 19.88
CA SER A 94 -2.38 2.17 19.83
C SER A 94 -2.05 0.82 19.21
N ALA A 95 -2.88 -0.20 19.38
CA ALA A 95 -2.74 -1.49 18.72
C ALA A 95 -2.91 -1.38 17.19
N GLN A 96 -3.81 -0.52 16.72
CA GLN A 96 -3.98 -0.24 15.28
C GLN A 96 -2.79 0.51 14.67
N ILE A 97 -2.04 1.26 15.49
CA ILE A 97 -0.88 2.04 15.01
C ILE A 97 0.39 1.17 14.97
N SER A 98 0.55 0.21 15.86
CA SER A 98 1.83 -0.50 16.04
C SER A 98 1.88 -1.94 15.51
N GLY A 99 0.75 -2.62 15.30
CA GLY A 99 0.76 -4.08 15.11
C GLY A 99 -0.16 -4.64 14.00
N GLY A 100 -0.59 -3.83 13.03
CA GLY A 100 -1.57 -4.26 12.04
C GLY A 100 -2.98 -3.73 12.33
N SER A 101 -3.94 -3.92 11.41
CA SER A 101 -5.29 -3.39 11.64
C SER A 101 -6.07 -4.18 12.69
N ARG A 102 -5.68 -5.43 12.91
CA ARG A 102 -6.41 -6.42 13.73
C ARG A 102 -7.89 -6.54 13.36
N ALA A 103 -8.22 -6.15 12.15
CA ALA A 103 -9.60 -6.11 11.67
C ALA A 103 -10.24 -7.50 11.63
N ILE A 104 -9.45 -8.54 11.37
CA ILE A 104 -9.90 -9.94 11.35
C ILE A 104 -10.16 -10.41 12.77
N GLU A 105 -9.26 -10.18 13.71
CA GLU A 105 -9.38 -10.56 15.12
C GLU A 105 -10.55 -9.84 15.81
N LEU A 106 -10.79 -8.58 15.44
CA LEU A 106 -11.92 -7.79 15.93
C LEU A 106 -13.27 -8.18 15.27
N GLY A 107 -13.28 -9.17 14.36
CA GLY A 107 -14.47 -9.61 13.64
C GLY A 107 -15.05 -8.55 12.68
N LEU A 108 -14.27 -7.55 12.30
CA LEU A 108 -14.71 -6.54 11.33
C LEU A 108 -14.80 -7.11 9.93
N ILE A 109 -13.89 -8.04 9.60
CA ILE A 109 -13.81 -8.71 8.30
C ILE A 109 -13.31 -10.15 8.52
N ASN A 110 -13.74 -11.11 7.71
CA ASN A 110 -13.21 -12.47 7.80
C ASN A 110 -12.01 -12.67 6.85
N LEU A 111 -11.25 -13.75 7.08
CA LEU A 111 -10.01 -14.05 6.35
C LEU A 111 -10.23 -14.12 4.82
N ASN A 112 -11.32 -14.74 4.37
CA ASN A 112 -11.63 -14.85 2.95
C ASN A 112 -11.98 -13.49 2.34
N GLN A 113 -12.78 -12.67 3.04
CA GLN A 113 -13.12 -11.32 2.60
C GLN A 113 -11.87 -10.43 2.54
N THR A 114 -10.96 -10.58 3.48
CA THR A 114 -9.67 -9.85 3.50
C THR A 114 -8.85 -10.20 2.26
N LYS A 115 -8.72 -11.49 1.94
CA LYS A 115 -8.02 -11.95 0.72
C LYS A 115 -8.66 -11.40 -0.56
N ILE A 116 -10.00 -11.45 -0.66
CA ILE A 116 -10.73 -10.95 -1.83
C ILE A 116 -10.51 -9.44 -1.98
N LEU A 117 -10.60 -8.69 -0.88
CA LEU A 117 -10.39 -7.25 -0.88
C LEU A 117 -8.97 -6.86 -1.29
N ALA A 118 -7.96 -7.56 -0.77
CA ALA A 118 -6.57 -7.37 -1.14
C ALA A 118 -6.34 -7.65 -2.64
N ASN A 119 -6.85 -8.77 -3.14
CA ASN A 119 -6.79 -9.11 -4.56
C ASN A 119 -7.44 -8.04 -5.44
N LEU A 120 -8.60 -7.53 -5.03
CA LEU A 120 -9.32 -6.50 -5.77
C LEU A 120 -8.48 -5.21 -5.86
N PHE A 121 -7.90 -4.75 -4.75
CA PHE A 121 -7.06 -3.56 -4.74
C PHE A 121 -5.80 -3.73 -5.62
N ILE A 122 -5.10 -4.86 -5.52
CA ILE A 122 -3.93 -5.14 -6.35
C ILE A 122 -4.30 -5.23 -7.84
N PHE A 123 -5.40 -5.90 -8.16
CA PHE A 123 -5.89 -6.00 -9.54
C PHE A 123 -6.27 -4.63 -10.11
N CYS A 124 -7.02 -3.82 -9.36
CA CYS A 124 -7.35 -2.46 -9.78
C CYS A 124 -6.10 -1.60 -9.96
N SER A 125 -5.12 -1.68 -9.04
CA SER A 125 -3.85 -0.97 -9.18
C SER A 125 -3.11 -1.38 -10.46
N PHE A 126 -3.08 -2.68 -10.78
CA PHE A 126 -2.49 -3.17 -12.02
C PHE A 126 -3.19 -2.59 -13.26
N ILE A 127 -4.51 -2.51 -13.28
CA ILE A 127 -5.28 -1.87 -14.37
C ILE A 127 -4.89 -0.40 -14.51
N PHE A 128 -4.78 0.36 -13.41
CA PHE A 128 -4.30 1.75 -13.47
C PHE A 128 -2.88 1.82 -14.04
N GLY A 129 -1.99 0.89 -13.66
CA GLY A 129 -0.64 0.78 -14.24
C GLY A 129 -0.65 0.59 -15.76
N LEU A 130 -1.55 -0.25 -16.29
CA LEU A 130 -1.72 -0.43 -17.74
C LEU A 130 -2.21 0.85 -18.44
N PHE A 131 -3.10 1.61 -17.80
CA PHE A 131 -3.54 2.90 -18.35
C PHE A 131 -2.42 3.94 -18.35
N ILE A 132 -1.60 3.99 -17.30
CA ILE A 132 -0.41 4.85 -17.25
C ILE A 132 0.56 4.46 -18.39
N PHE A 133 0.82 3.17 -18.53
CA PHE A 133 1.65 2.64 -19.64
C PHE A 133 1.14 3.13 -20.99
N TYR A 134 -0.15 2.94 -21.27
CA TYR A 134 -0.76 3.34 -22.53
C TYR A 134 -0.64 4.86 -22.77
N ASN A 135 -0.97 5.67 -21.77
CA ASN A 135 -0.84 7.13 -21.87
C ASN A 135 0.62 7.57 -22.10
N SER A 136 1.55 7.01 -21.35
CA SER A 136 2.98 7.34 -21.51
C SER A 136 3.51 6.97 -22.89
N TYR A 137 3.07 5.83 -23.45
CA TYR A 137 3.40 5.46 -24.81
C TYR A 137 2.85 6.45 -25.84
N LEU A 138 1.61 6.90 -25.70
CA LEU A 138 0.99 7.89 -26.59
C LEU A 138 1.73 9.25 -26.57
N ILE A 139 2.25 9.65 -25.41
CA ILE A 139 2.94 10.93 -25.24
C ILE A 139 4.38 10.87 -25.73
N THR A 140 5.10 9.81 -25.41
CA THR A 140 6.55 9.72 -25.69
C THR A 140 6.88 9.07 -27.02
N GLY A 141 5.98 8.26 -27.57
CA GLY A 141 6.24 7.41 -28.74
C GLY A 141 7.35 6.37 -28.51
N SER A 142 7.88 6.26 -27.30
CA SER A 142 9.03 5.44 -26.96
C SER A 142 8.64 4.27 -26.06
N PHE A 143 8.83 3.06 -26.57
CA PHE A 143 8.58 1.83 -25.80
C PHE A 143 9.60 1.65 -24.67
N ASN A 144 10.83 2.11 -24.84
CA ASN A 144 11.90 1.94 -23.85
C ASN A 144 11.64 2.72 -22.56
N ASN A 145 11.13 3.96 -22.65
CA ASN A 145 10.81 4.77 -21.48
C ASN A 145 9.68 4.12 -20.65
N VAL A 146 8.74 3.51 -21.35
CA VAL A 146 7.58 2.88 -20.75
C VAL A 146 7.94 1.56 -20.07
N ILE A 147 8.88 0.78 -20.63
CA ILE A 147 9.40 -0.44 -19.98
C ILE A 147 10.06 -0.10 -18.63
N GLY A 148 10.80 1.01 -18.56
CA GLY A 148 11.41 1.47 -17.31
C GLY A 148 10.38 1.67 -16.20
N ALA A 149 9.30 2.41 -16.47
CA ALA A 149 8.22 2.65 -15.53
C ALA A 149 7.49 1.35 -15.12
N LEU A 150 7.22 0.45 -16.07
CA LEU A 150 6.64 -0.87 -15.79
C LEU A 150 7.54 -1.71 -14.88
N SER A 151 8.84 -1.72 -15.13
CA SER A 151 9.80 -2.47 -14.31
C SER A 151 9.81 -1.96 -12.88
N ILE A 152 9.80 -0.64 -12.67
CA ILE A 152 9.71 -0.02 -11.34
C ILE A 152 8.40 -0.43 -10.65
N GLY A 153 7.27 -0.31 -11.34
CA GLY A 153 5.96 -0.70 -10.81
C GLY A 153 5.89 -2.18 -10.45
N PHE A 154 6.45 -3.06 -11.28
CA PHE A 154 6.51 -4.50 -11.03
C PHE A 154 7.39 -4.84 -9.82
N ILE A 155 8.55 -4.21 -9.68
CA ILE A 155 9.43 -4.38 -8.50
C ILE A 155 8.69 -3.90 -7.24
N GLY A 156 8.01 -2.75 -7.30
CA GLY A 156 7.20 -2.25 -6.18
C GLY A 156 6.10 -3.21 -5.76
N LEU A 157 5.41 -3.82 -6.74
CA LEU A 157 4.38 -4.83 -6.50
C LEU A 157 4.97 -6.09 -5.85
N LEU A 158 6.11 -6.57 -6.32
CA LEU A 158 6.82 -7.73 -5.73
C LEU A 158 7.26 -7.44 -4.29
N LEU A 159 7.82 -6.26 -4.04
CA LEU A 159 8.21 -5.86 -2.68
C LEU A 159 7.00 -5.78 -1.75
N GLY A 160 5.90 -5.17 -2.19
CA GLY A 160 4.66 -5.10 -1.41
C GLY A 160 4.07 -6.47 -1.10
N TYR A 161 4.05 -7.39 -2.06
CA TYR A 161 3.55 -8.74 -1.87
C TYR A 161 4.47 -9.55 -0.96
N PHE A 162 5.76 -9.64 -1.28
CA PHE A 162 6.73 -10.44 -0.52
C PHE A 162 7.17 -9.80 0.80
N TYR A 163 6.69 -8.60 1.10
CA TYR A 163 6.90 -8.01 2.42
C TYR A 163 6.40 -8.94 3.53
N THR A 164 5.22 -9.53 3.34
CA THR A 164 4.62 -10.47 4.31
C THR A 164 4.41 -11.88 3.77
N ALA A 165 4.30 -12.06 2.44
CA ALA A 165 4.02 -13.35 1.83
C ALA A 165 5.20 -14.31 1.92
N ARG A 166 4.91 -15.60 2.24
CA ARG A 166 5.88 -16.70 2.09
C ARG A 166 6.18 -16.98 0.61
N PRO A 167 7.36 -17.49 0.25
CA PRO A 167 8.44 -17.95 1.14
C PRO A 167 9.41 -16.85 1.60
N ILE A 168 9.38 -15.64 1.02
CA ILE A 168 10.41 -14.61 1.25
C ILE A 168 10.17 -13.90 2.58
N ARG A 169 8.99 -13.36 2.82
CA ARG A 169 8.58 -12.68 4.05
C ARG A 169 9.64 -11.70 4.57
N LEU A 170 9.86 -10.62 3.81
CA LEU A 170 10.92 -9.63 4.10
C LEU A 170 10.78 -9.00 5.50
N SER A 171 9.52 -8.78 5.94
CA SER A 171 9.22 -8.19 7.25
C SER A 171 9.76 -8.99 8.45
N SER A 172 9.97 -10.30 8.30
CA SER A 172 10.51 -11.17 9.35
C SER A 172 12.02 -11.34 9.32
N ARG A 173 12.71 -10.69 8.37
CA ARG A 173 14.16 -10.82 8.17
C ARG A 173 14.86 -9.55 8.59
N ASN A 174 15.80 -9.65 9.55
CA ASN A 174 16.52 -8.52 10.10
C ASN A 174 17.14 -7.63 9.01
N GLY A 175 16.73 -6.35 8.99
CA GLY A 175 17.20 -5.33 8.05
C GLY A 175 16.55 -5.37 6.67
N LEU A 176 16.02 -6.52 6.21
CA LEU A 176 15.41 -6.61 4.88
C LEU A 176 14.01 -6.00 4.84
N GLY A 177 13.28 -6.05 5.96
CA GLY A 177 12.00 -5.36 6.09
C GLY A 177 12.15 -3.85 5.93
N GLU A 178 13.08 -3.26 6.68
CA GLU A 178 13.38 -1.83 6.65
C GLU A 178 13.92 -1.40 5.28
N LEU A 179 14.82 -2.19 4.70
CA LEU A 179 15.35 -1.93 3.37
C LEU A 179 14.24 -1.95 2.30
N SER A 180 13.32 -2.91 2.38
CA SER A 180 12.20 -2.99 1.43
C SER A 180 11.25 -1.81 1.55
N ILE A 181 10.96 -1.33 2.76
CA ILE A 181 10.16 -0.12 3.00
C ILE A 181 10.90 1.10 2.43
N PHE A 182 12.20 1.25 2.74
CA PHE A 182 13.00 2.35 2.21
C PHE A 182 12.97 2.38 0.68
N LEU A 183 13.20 1.25 0.01
CA LEU A 183 13.19 1.16 -1.45
C LEU A 183 11.80 1.45 -2.03
N ALA A 184 10.74 0.89 -1.43
CA ALA A 184 9.38 1.03 -1.93
C ALA A 184 8.87 2.47 -1.82
N PHE A 185 9.01 3.10 -0.64
CA PHE A 185 8.47 4.45 -0.39
C PHE A 185 9.41 5.60 -0.78
N GLY A 186 10.69 5.31 -0.99
CA GLY A 186 11.69 6.28 -1.45
C GLY A 186 11.91 6.17 -2.96
N PRO A 187 13.01 5.49 -3.39
CA PRO A 187 13.45 5.51 -4.78
C PRO A 187 12.42 4.99 -5.79
N LEU A 188 11.79 3.84 -5.53
CA LEU A 188 10.85 3.25 -6.49
C LEU A 188 9.62 4.12 -6.70
N LEU A 189 9.07 4.67 -5.61
CA LEU A 189 7.91 5.53 -5.70
C LEU A 189 8.21 6.83 -6.43
N THR A 190 9.32 7.49 -6.09
CA THR A 190 9.70 8.77 -6.70
C THR A 190 10.09 8.61 -8.16
N LEU A 191 10.92 7.62 -8.50
CA LEU A 191 11.32 7.34 -9.88
C LEU A 191 10.16 6.81 -10.75
N GLY A 192 9.26 6.03 -10.15
CA GLY A 192 8.08 5.54 -10.88
C GLY A 192 7.02 6.61 -11.13
N THR A 193 7.07 7.74 -10.40
CA THR A 193 6.18 8.89 -10.60
C THR A 193 6.78 9.93 -11.55
N ALA A 194 8.11 10.02 -11.62
CA ALA A 194 8.86 10.94 -12.48
C ALA A 194 8.79 10.52 -13.96
#